data_247c16b60b47c6476a7a3e8c919c9ee5
#
_entry.id   247c16b60b47c6476a7a3e8c919c9ee5
#
_cell.length_a   1.000
_cell.length_b   1.000
_cell.length_c   1.000
_cell.angle_alpha   90.00
_cell.angle_beta   90.00
_cell.angle_gamma   90.00
#
_symmetry.space_group_name_H-M   'P 1'
#
loop_
_entity.id
_entity.type
_entity.pdbx_description
1 polymer ?
#
loop_
_entity_poly.entity_id
_entity_poly.type
_entity_poly.pdbx_seq_one_letter_code
_entity_poly.pdbx_strand_id
1 'polypeptide(L)'
;GIVGETAPMVNIFMENLKDQGFRNMLKSQFIKYTDSCVENFLQGDIKSLFKNTKELSKVVLSNFKPMIPEQFHQIWQNGIETNDYYLKLCGSGGGGYILGFTQDLEKAKESLKDYKLEVVYQF
;
A
#
# COMPACT_ATOMS: atom_id res chain seq x y z
N GLY A 1 -1.83 -6.36 -13.74
CA GLY A 1 -2.33 -5.16 -13.09
C GLY A 1 -3.26 -4.36 -14.01
N ILE A 2 -3.75 -3.27 -13.51
CA ILE A 2 -4.59 -2.36 -14.26
C ILE A 2 -3.75 -1.20 -14.72
N VAL A 3 -3.90 -0.83 -15.99
CA VAL A 3 -3.23 0.36 -16.52
C VAL A 3 -4.13 1.56 -16.21
N GLY A 4 -3.67 2.45 -15.35
CA GLY A 4 -4.35 3.69 -15.02
C GLY A 4 -3.68 4.87 -15.69
N GLU A 5 -4.34 6.02 -15.60
CA GLU A 5 -3.78 7.26 -16.09
C GLU A 5 -2.95 7.93 -15.00
N THR A 6 -1.67 8.12 -15.25
CA THR A 6 -0.75 8.72 -14.29
C THR A 6 -1.04 10.21 -14.06
N ALA A 7 -1.36 10.96 -15.13
CA ALA A 7 -1.55 12.40 -15.01
C ALA A 7 -2.69 12.80 -14.07
N PRO A 8 -3.91 12.18 -14.12
CA PRO A 8 -4.95 12.49 -13.15
C PRO A 8 -4.54 12.20 -11.71
N MET A 9 -3.79 11.12 -11.47
CA MET A 9 -3.33 10.77 -10.12
C MET A 9 -2.34 11.80 -9.59
N VAL A 10 -1.40 12.26 -10.44
CA VAL A 10 -0.47 13.31 -10.09
C VAL A 10 -1.21 14.61 -9.77
N ASN A 11 -2.23 14.95 -10.55
CA ASN A 11 -3.03 16.16 -10.33
C ASN A 11 -3.78 16.11 -8.99
N ILE A 12 -4.35 14.94 -8.63
CA ILE A 12 -5.00 14.76 -7.33
C ILE A 12 -3.99 15.01 -6.20
N PHE A 13 -2.80 14.44 -6.31
CA PHE A 13 -1.75 14.63 -5.31
C PHE A 13 -1.33 16.08 -5.19
N MET A 14 -1.08 16.75 -6.31
CA MET A 14 -0.69 18.18 -6.33
C MET A 14 -1.77 19.08 -5.73
N GLU A 15 -3.03 18.79 -6.01
CA GLU A 15 -4.13 19.53 -5.41
C GLU A 15 -4.18 19.33 -3.90
N ASN A 16 -3.99 18.09 -3.43
CA ASN A 16 -3.98 17.79 -2.01
C ASN A 16 -2.81 18.45 -1.27
N LEU A 17 -1.68 18.71 -1.94
CA LEU A 17 -0.54 19.38 -1.33
C LEU A 17 -0.84 20.81 -0.91
N LYS A 18 -1.92 21.42 -1.40
CA LYS A 18 -2.37 22.75 -0.97
C LYS A 18 -2.98 22.71 0.43
N ASP A 19 -3.38 21.54 0.91
CA ASP A 19 -4.00 21.37 2.22
C ASP A 19 -2.94 21.13 3.28
N GLN A 20 -2.96 21.96 4.35
CA GLN A 20 -1.99 21.83 5.44
C GLN A 20 -2.11 20.50 6.18
N GLY A 21 -3.34 20.01 6.38
CA GLY A 21 -3.57 18.73 7.02
C GLY A 21 -2.97 17.58 6.22
N PHE A 22 -3.09 17.61 4.91
CA PHE A 22 -2.49 16.61 4.04
C PHE A 22 -0.96 16.64 4.12
N ARG A 23 -0.35 17.84 4.10
CA ARG A 23 1.10 17.98 4.26
C ARG A 23 1.59 17.44 5.60
N ASN A 24 0.84 17.72 6.66
CA ASN A 24 1.18 17.20 7.99
C ASN A 24 1.10 15.68 8.04
N MET A 25 0.09 15.09 7.41
CA MET A 25 -0.04 13.63 7.31
C MET A 25 1.13 13.03 6.54
N LEU A 26 1.54 13.63 5.42
CA LEU A 26 2.68 13.14 4.65
C LEU A 26 3.93 13.04 5.53
N LYS A 27 4.21 14.06 6.33
CA LYS A 27 5.39 14.09 7.18
C LYS A 27 5.29 13.14 8.38
N SER A 28 4.15 13.18 9.09
CA SER A 28 4.00 12.47 10.37
C SER A 28 3.61 11.01 10.23
N GLN A 29 3.02 10.63 9.09
CA GLN A 29 2.53 9.27 8.89
C GLN A 29 3.15 8.60 7.67
N PHE A 30 2.92 9.13 6.48
CA PHE A 30 3.34 8.46 5.25
C PHE A 30 4.85 8.29 5.16
N ILE A 31 5.61 9.38 5.31
CA ILE A 31 7.07 9.33 5.24
C ILE A 31 7.63 8.52 6.40
N LYS A 32 7.10 8.72 7.60
CA LYS A 32 7.53 8.00 8.79
C LYS A 32 7.42 6.48 8.60
N TYR A 33 6.27 5.99 8.18
CA TYR A 33 6.08 4.54 8.03
C TYR A 33 6.84 3.99 6.83
N THR A 34 6.98 4.77 5.75
CA THR A 34 7.79 4.36 4.60
C THR A 34 9.25 4.18 5.02
N ASP A 35 9.83 5.14 5.74
CA ASP A 35 11.20 5.06 6.21
C ASP A 35 11.40 3.89 7.19
N SER A 36 10.43 3.68 8.08
CA SER A 36 10.49 2.57 9.02
C SER A 36 10.47 1.21 8.31
N CYS A 37 9.65 1.07 7.27
CA CYS A 37 9.61 -0.16 6.47
C CYS A 37 10.94 -0.44 5.79
N VAL A 38 11.56 0.58 5.19
CA VAL A 38 12.87 0.44 4.55
C VAL A 38 13.93 0.01 5.56
N GLU A 39 13.97 0.67 6.71
CA GLU A 39 14.92 0.35 7.76
C GLU A 39 14.74 -1.08 8.28
N ASN A 40 13.49 -1.46 8.58
CA ASN A 40 13.20 -2.82 9.04
C ASN A 40 13.61 -3.88 8.01
N PHE A 41 13.34 -3.62 6.73
CA PHE A 41 13.74 -4.53 5.66
C PHE A 41 15.26 -4.71 5.62
N LEU A 42 16.00 -3.61 5.68
CA LEU A 42 17.46 -3.65 5.63
C LEU A 42 18.07 -4.35 6.85
N GLN A 43 17.42 -4.25 8.01
CA GLN A 43 17.89 -4.89 9.24
C GLN A 43 17.43 -6.35 9.36
N GLY A 44 16.55 -6.82 8.47
CA GLY A 44 15.98 -8.15 8.57
C GLY A 44 14.95 -8.30 9.70
N ASP A 45 14.42 -7.19 10.22
CA ASP A 45 13.41 -7.19 11.28
C ASP A 45 12.03 -7.38 10.66
N ILE A 46 11.68 -8.65 10.41
CA ILE A 46 10.45 -9.00 9.69
C ILE A 46 9.20 -8.65 10.50
N LYS A 47 9.22 -8.85 11.81
CA LYS A 47 8.07 -8.53 12.66
C LYS A 47 7.72 -7.04 12.59
N SER A 48 8.72 -6.18 12.74
CA SER A 48 8.52 -4.74 12.65
C SER A 48 8.16 -4.30 11.24
N LEU A 49 8.73 -4.95 10.22
CA LEU A 49 8.38 -4.68 8.82
C LEU A 49 6.89 -4.87 8.58
N PHE A 50 6.32 -5.99 8.98
CA PHE A 50 4.89 -6.25 8.77
C PHE A 50 4.02 -5.32 9.59
N LYS A 51 4.41 -5.00 10.81
CA LYS A 51 3.70 -4.02 11.63
C LYS A 51 3.63 -2.65 10.95
N ASN A 52 4.77 -2.16 10.48
CA ASN A 52 4.85 -0.86 9.83
C ASN A 52 4.21 -0.87 8.43
N THR A 53 4.29 -1.98 7.71
CA THR A 53 3.62 -2.13 6.42
C THR A 53 2.10 -2.07 6.59
N LYS A 54 1.56 -2.68 7.66
CA LYS A 54 0.13 -2.57 7.97
C LYS A 54 -0.27 -1.12 8.18
N GLU A 55 0.49 -0.37 8.99
CA GLU A 55 0.20 1.04 9.25
C GLU A 55 0.28 1.86 7.97
N LEU A 56 1.28 1.62 7.13
CA LEU A 56 1.41 2.29 5.84
C LEU A 56 0.22 1.98 4.93
N SER A 57 -0.21 0.72 4.87
CA SER A 57 -1.37 0.29 4.08
C SER A 57 -2.64 1.03 4.52
N LYS A 58 -2.83 1.18 5.83
CA LYS A 58 -3.96 1.94 6.41
C LYS A 58 -3.90 3.41 6.04
N VAL A 59 -2.73 4.02 6.14
CA VAL A 59 -2.53 5.44 5.79
C VAL A 59 -2.85 5.68 4.32
N VAL A 60 -2.40 4.80 3.44
CA VAL A 60 -2.66 4.91 2.00
C VAL A 60 -4.15 4.79 1.71
N LEU A 61 -4.82 3.80 2.29
CA LEU A 61 -6.27 3.64 2.08
C LEU A 61 -7.05 4.84 2.59
N SER A 62 -6.66 5.41 3.73
CA SER A 62 -7.37 6.54 4.34
C SER A 62 -7.13 7.87 3.63
N ASN A 63 -5.92 8.10 3.12
CA ASN A 63 -5.51 9.42 2.63
C ASN A 63 -5.28 9.49 1.12
N PHE A 64 -5.08 8.35 0.47
CA PHE A 64 -4.79 8.27 -0.97
C PHE A 64 -5.83 7.43 -1.71
N LYS A 65 -7.01 7.26 -1.14
CA LYS A 65 -8.05 6.39 -1.70
C LYS A 65 -8.37 6.68 -3.16
N PRO A 66 -8.48 7.97 -3.59
CA PRO A 66 -8.73 8.27 -5.00
C PRO A 66 -7.63 7.79 -5.95
N MET A 67 -6.43 7.52 -5.44
CA MET A 67 -5.30 7.01 -6.22
C MET A 67 -5.31 5.48 -6.32
N ILE A 68 -6.18 4.80 -5.56
CA ILE A 68 -6.34 3.35 -5.60
C ILE A 68 -7.50 3.03 -6.53
N PRO A 69 -7.31 2.18 -7.56
CA PRO A 69 -8.43 1.77 -8.39
C PRO A 69 -9.56 1.21 -7.53
N GLU A 70 -10.80 1.64 -7.80
CA GLU A 70 -11.96 1.36 -6.94
C GLU A 70 -12.15 -0.12 -6.65
N GLN A 71 -11.91 -0.96 -7.64
CA GLN A 71 -12.07 -2.41 -7.52
C GLN A 71 -11.14 -3.04 -6.48
N PHE A 72 -10.08 -2.34 -6.06
CA PHE A 72 -9.15 -2.83 -5.04
C PHE A 72 -9.46 -2.31 -3.63
N HIS A 73 -10.42 -1.40 -3.46
CA HIS A 73 -10.70 -0.82 -2.15
C HIS A 73 -11.13 -1.88 -1.14
N GLN A 74 -12.04 -2.78 -1.54
CA GLN A 74 -12.55 -3.81 -0.62
C GLN A 74 -11.47 -4.82 -0.25
N ILE A 75 -10.71 -5.31 -1.23
CA ILE A 75 -9.64 -6.28 -0.92
C ILE A 75 -8.52 -5.64 -0.09
N TRP A 76 -8.28 -4.36 -0.28
CA TRP A 76 -7.31 -3.61 0.53
C TRP A 76 -7.73 -3.59 1.99
N GLN A 77 -8.99 -3.23 2.23
CA GLN A 77 -9.56 -3.21 3.58
C GLN A 77 -9.57 -4.61 4.21
N ASN A 78 -9.93 -5.62 3.42
CA ASN A 78 -9.98 -7.01 3.91
C ASN A 78 -8.60 -7.48 4.39
N GLY A 79 -7.54 -7.15 3.67
CA GLY A 79 -6.19 -7.51 4.09
C GLY A 79 -5.81 -6.89 5.43
N ILE A 80 -6.16 -5.63 5.63
CA ILE A 80 -5.89 -4.94 6.88
C ILE A 80 -6.67 -5.57 8.04
N GLU A 81 -7.95 -5.90 7.82
CA GLU A 81 -8.81 -6.48 8.85
C GLU A 81 -8.42 -7.90 9.24
N THR A 82 -8.07 -8.72 8.27
CA THR A 82 -7.71 -10.12 8.51
C THR A 82 -6.26 -10.31 8.89
N ASN A 83 -5.39 -9.35 8.56
CA ASN A 83 -3.93 -9.47 8.67
C ASN A 83 -3.35 -10.57 7.77
N ASP A 84 -4.09 -11.00 6.75
CA ASP A 84 -3.62 -12.01 5.82
C ASP A 84 -2.62 -11.46 4.81
N TYR A 85 -2.76 -10.18 4.49
CA TYR A 85 -1.85 -9.46 3.58
C TYR A 85 -2.04 -7.95 3.75
N TYR A 86 -1.06 -7.19 3.31
CA TYR A 86 -1.15 -5.72 3.26
C TYR A 86 -0.76 -5.24 1.89
N LEU A 87 -1.59 -4.38 1.31
CA LEU A 87 -1.37 -3.86 -0.04
C LEU A 87 -0.72 -2.48 -0.01
N LYS A 88 0.01 -2.18 -1.06
CA LYS A 88 0.70 -0.92 -1.24
C LYS A 88 0.69 -0.55 -2.72
N LEU A 89 0.51 0.73 -3.01
CA LEU A 89 0.65 1.22 -4.38
C LEU A 89 2.11 1.14 -4.83
N CYS A 90 2.29 0.75 -6.09
CA CYS A 90 3.59 0.74 -6.71
C CYS A 90 3.65 1.85 -7.75
N GLY A 91 4.64 2.72 -7.64
CA GLY A 91 4.78 3.86 -8.54
C GLY A 91 3.81 5.00 -8.19
N SER A 92 3.23 5.64 -9.20
CA SER A 92 2.35 6.80 -9.03
C SER A 92 0.93 6.45 -8.58
N GLY A 93 0.59 5.18 -8.50
CA GLY A 93 -0.78 4.73 -8.24
C GLY A 93 -1.63 4.79 -9.49
N GLY A 94 -2.94 4.59 -9.33
CA GLY A 94 -3.91 4.71 -10.43
C GLY A 94 -3.92 3.56 -11.42
N GLY A 95 -3.02 2.59 -11.31
CA GLY A 95 -2.94 1.44 -12.20
C GLY A 95 -1.58 0.76 -12.11
N GLY A 96 -1.25 -0.07 -13.08
CA GLY A 96 0.00 -0.82 -13.07
C GLY A 96 -0.05 -1.94 -12.04
N TYR A 97 0.90 -1.97 -11.12
CA TYR A 97 1.03 -3.03 -10.14
C TYR A 97 0.68 -2.57 -8.74
N ILE A 98 0.04 -3.47 -8.00
CA ILE A 98 -0.15 -3.32 -6.56
C ILE A 98 0.75 -4.36 -5.91
N LEU A 99 1.54 -3.91 -4.94
CA LEU A 99 2.46 -4.77 -4.20
C LEU A 99 1.75 -5.29 -2.94
N GLY A 100 1.89 -6.57 -2.68
CA GLY A 100 1.33 -7.18 -1.48
C GLY A 100 2.44 -7.74 -0.58
N PHE A 101 2.22 -7.64 0.72
CA PHE A 101 3.10 -8.21 1.74
C PHE A 101 2.32 -9.23 2.55
N THR A 102 2.86 -10.42 2.73
CA THR A 102 2.20 -11.46 3.52
C THR A 102 3.21 -12.31 4.27
N GLN A 103 2.82 -12.79 5.45
CA GLN A 103 3.55 -13.80 6.19
C GLN A 103 3.02 -15.20 5.92
N ASP A 104 1.90 -15.31 5.20
CA ASP A 104 1.28 -16.56 4.85
C ASP A 104 0.80 -16.52 3.39
N LEU A 105 1.67 -16.95 2.49
CA LEU A 105 1.42 -16.88 1.06
C LEU A 105 0.16 -17.69 0.66
N GLU A 106 -0.09 -18.82 1.29
CA GLU A 106 -1.25 -19.65 0.96
C GLU A 106 -2.56 -18.94 1.32
N LYS A 107 -2.63 -18.28 2.48
CA LYS A 107 -3.79 -17.48 2.85
C LYS A 107 -3.99 -16.30 1.91
N ALA A 108 -2.91 -15.62 1.54
CA ALA A 108 -2.98 -14.51 0.61
C ALA A 108 -3.49 -14.98 -0.75
N LYS A 109 -3.00 -16.10 -1.25
CA LYS A 109 -3.46 -16.66 -2.52
C LYS A 109 -4.94 -17.02 -2.49
N GLU A 110 -5.40 -17.61 -1.38
CA GLU A 110 -6.82 -17.94 -1.22
C GLU A 110 -7.69 -16.69 -1.23
N SER A 111 -7.30 -15.67 -0.46
CA SER A 111 -8.05 -14.41 -0.38
C SER A 111 -8.03 -13.63 -1.68
N LEU A 112 -6.99 -13.77 -2.48
CA LEU A 112 -6.79 -13.03 -3.74
C LEU A 112 -6.84 -13.96 -4.96
N LYS A 113 -7.59 -15.05 -4.87
CA LYS A 113 -7.63 -16.09 -5.92
C LYS A 113 -8.11 -15.59 -7.28
N ASP A 114 -8.89 -14.50 -7.32
CA ASP A 114 -9.39 -13.92 -8.55
C ASP A 114 -8.34 -13.04 -9.26
N TYR A 115 -7.16 -12.91 -8.69
CA TYR A 115 -6.08 -12.08 -9.20
C TYR A 115 -4.85 -12.91 -9.50
N LYS A 116 -4.08 -12.47 -10.50
CA LYS A 116 -2.80 -13.09 -10.83
C LYS A 116 -1.76 -12.57 -9.86
N LEU A 117 -1.14 -13.47 -9.10
CA LEU A 117 -0.11 -13.15 -8.14
C LEU A 117 1.26 -13.66 -8.63
N GLU A 118 2.28 -12.87 -8.39
CA GLU A 118 3.65 -13.20 -8.68
C GLU A 118 4.50 -12.88 -7.46
N VAL A 119 5.27 -13.88 -7.00
CA VAL A 119 6.18 -13.68 -5.87
C VAL A 119 7.44 -12.97 -6.40
N VAL A 120 7.71 -11.77 -5.89
CA VAL A 120 8.90 -11.00 -6.30
C VAL A 120 10.02 -11.08 -5.28
N TYR A 121 9.72 -11.45 -4.03
CA TYR A 121 10.73 -11.60 -2.98
C TYR A 121 10.21 -12.48 -1.84
N GLN A 122 11.09 -13.32 -1.28
CA GLN A 122 10.80 -14.10 -0.07
C GLN A 122 11.85 -13.77 0.99
N PHE A 123 11.34 -13.54 2.20
CA PHE A 123 12.20 -13.27 3.35
C PHE A 123 12.85 -14.56 3.89
#